data_403e8bdc01f92900ebcd128a61551ca8
#
_entry.id   403e8bdc01f92900ebcd128a61551ca8
#
_cell.length_a   1.000
_cell.length_b   1.000
_cell.length_c   1.000
_cell.angle_alpha   90.00
_cell.angle_beta   90.00
_cell.angle_gamma   90.00
#
_symmetry.space_group_name_H-M   'P 1'
#
loop_
_entity.id
_entity.type
_entity.pdbx_description
1 polymer ?
#
loop_
_entity_poly.entity_id
_entity_poly.type
_entity_poly.pdbx_seq_one_letter_code
_entity_poly.pdbx_strand_id
1 'polypeptide(L)'
;MAIEEITKLVEESVTSEVFGVWFLIGAALVFFMQAGFAMVETGFTRAKNAGNIIMKNLMDFCIGTVVFVLLGFSLMMAEDYVLGIFGVPNLEILTDFDAFLKSGNAPSFVFNLVFCATAATIVSGAMAERTKFVSYCIYSGVISLFVYPIEAGWVWNSQGWLAQLGFHDFAGSAAIHSVGGITALIGAIMVGPRLGKYVKDKAGKVKKVNAIPGHSITLGALGCFILWFGWYGFNGAAAWDGNSLASIFVTTTIAPAVATCTTMLYTWFKNGKPDVSMCLNGSLAGLVGVTAGCDAVDALGSAIIGIVSGILVVVVVEVLDLKLHIDDPVGAVGVHLANGVWGTLAVGLLANPDAPAGLEGLFYTGSFKLLGIQTLGITAILAWTAVTMTITFLIIKKTVGLRVSKEEEIKGLDSTEHGLASAYADFLPAVESLDYGYEEAVNVTGDVPVAEAVTVKKMPSFDDGAPKLTKVEIICKESRFEALKTAMMEIGITGMTVSHVLGCGVQKGKPEYYRGVQVEANLLPKVQVDIVVSKVPVRSVIETAKKVLYTGHIGDGKIFVYDVENVVKVRTGEEGYDALQDIE
;
A
#
# COMPACT_ATOMS: atom_id res chain seq x y z
N MET A 1 53.28 -24.89 -12.98
CA MET A 1 52.52 -23.87 -12.24
C MET A 1 53.20 -23.67 -10.91
N ALA A 2 53.59 -22.43 -10.59
CA ALA A 2 54.14 -22.11 -9.27
C ALA A 2 53.06 -22.29 -8.19
N ILE A 3 53.43 -22.56 -6.95
CA ILE A 3 52.51 -22.70 -5.82
C ILE A 3 51.61 -21.48 -5.70
N GLU A 4 52.17 -20.26 -5.91
CA GLU A 4 51.43 -19.01 -5.93
C GLU A 4 50.29 -18.97 -6.97
N GLU A 5 50.51 -19.54 -8.15
CA GLU A 5 49.54 -19.58 -9.23
C GLU A 5 48.37 -20.55 -8.89
N ILE A 6 48.70 -21.68 -8.25
CA ILE A 6 47.69 -22.62 -7.75
C ILE A 6 46.90 -21.99 -6.60
N THR A 7 47.57 -21.30 -5.65
CA THR A 7 46.92 -20.62 -4.54
C THR A 7 45.93 -19.56 -5.06
N LYS A 8 46.37 -18.75 -6.02
CA LYS A 8 45.51 -17.73 -6.65
C LYS A 8 44.29 -18.33 -7.34
N LEU A 9 44.45 -19.43 -8.11
CA LEU A 9 43.33 -20.11 -8.77
C LEU A 9 42.35 -20.70 -7.77
N VAL A 10 42.84 -21.26 -6.65
CA VAL A 10 41.99 -21.82 -5.58
C VAL A 10 41.24 -20.68 -4.89
N GLU A 11 41.89 -19.56 -4.57
CA GLU A 11 41.26 -18.39 -3.95
C GLU A 11 40.18 -17.81 -4.87
N GLU A 12 40.48 -17.63 -6.17
CA GLU A 12 39.49 -17.14 -7.15
C GLU A 12 38.29 -18.09 -7.29
N SER A 13 38.52 -19.40 -7.34
CA SER A 13 37.45 -20.41 -7.42
C SER A 13 36.58 -20.42 -6.17
N VAL A 14 37.19 -20.43 -4.98
CA VAL A 14 36.45 -20.41 -3.71
C VAL A 14 35.65 -19.12 -3.56
N THR A 15 36.23 -17.97 -3.92
CA THR A 15 35.54 -16.70 -3.86
C THR A 15 34.33 -16.69 -4.80
N SER A 16 34.50 -17.17 -6.04
CA SER A 16 33.41 -17.27 -7.01
C SER A 16 32.25 -18.14 -6.52
N GLU A 17 32.54 -19.31 -5.94
CA GLU A 17 31.51 -20.21 -5.40
C GLU A 17 30.79 -19.59 -4.19
N VAL A 18 31.53 -18.98 -3.26
CA VAL A 18 30.94 -18.34 -2.08
C VAL A 18 30.01 -17.20 -2.49
N PHE A 19 30.44 -16.32 -3.40
CA PHE A 19 29.62 -15.19 -3.86
C PHE A 19 28.48 -15.64 -4.79
N GLY A 20 28.61 -16.74 -5.52
CA GLY A 20 27.50 -17.34 -6.26
C GLY A 20 26.37 -17.81 -5.32
N VAL A 21 26.71 -18.48 -4.22
CA VAL A 21 25.75 -18.87 -3.19
C VAL A 21 25.16 -17.65 -2.50
N TRP A 22 25.99 -16.66 -2.15
CA TRP A 22 25.54 -15.42 -1.52
C TRP A 22 24.56 -14.64 -2.41
N PHE A 23 24.78 -14.60 -3.72
CA PHE A 23 23.90 -13.96 -4.68
C PHE A 23 22.49 -14.56 -4.67
N LEU A 24 22.38 -15.90 -4.62
CA LEU A 24 21.09 -16.61 -4.50
C LEU A 24 20.42 -16.37 -3.14
N ILE A 25 21.20 -16.34 -2.05
CA ILE A 25 20.68 -15.96 -0.73
C ILE A 25 20.12 -14.53 -0.77
N GLY A 26 20.86 -13.60 -1.39
CA GLY A 26 20.39 -12.22 -1.61
C GLY A 26 19.09 -12.17 -2.40
N ALA A 27 18.97 -12.94 -3.47
CA ALA A 27 17.73 -13.06 -4.24
C ALA A 27 16.55 -13.56 -3.36
N ALA A 28 16.80 -14.56 -2.49
CA ALA A 28 15.78 -15.05 -1.55
C ALA A 28 15.38 -13.99 -0.51
N LEU A 29 16.33 -13.18 -0.02
CA LEU A 29 16.05 -12.06 0.88
C LEU A 29 15.18 -10.99 0.17
N VAL A 30 15.47 -10.67 -1.08
CA VAL A 30 14.66 -9.73 -1.88
C VAL A 30 13.27 -10.31 -2.18
N PHE A 31 13.16 -11.61 -2.48
CA PHE A 31 11.84 -12.25 -2.59
C PHE A 31 11.02 -12.06 -1.30
N PHE A 32 11.65 -12.24 -0.13
CA PHE A 32 10.96 -12.05 1.15
C PHE A 32 10.48 -10.60 1.38
N MET A 33 11.07 -9.62 0.69
CA MET A 33 10.58 -8.24 0.71
C MET A 33 9.16 -8.08 0.14
N GLN A 34 8.66 -9.03 -0.67
CA GLN A 34 7.26 -9.03 -1.11
C GLN A 34 6.29 -9.11 0.08
N ALA A 35 6.64 -9.91 1.10
CA ALA A 35 5.89 -9.93 2.35
C ALA A 35 5.98 -8.58 3.09
N GLY A 36 7.14 -7.93 3.07
CA GLY A 36 7.34 -6.60 3.64
C GLY A 36 6.46 -5.54 2.98
N PHE A 37 6.44 -5.47 1.65
CA PHE A 37 5.56 -4.57 0.89
C PHE A 37 4.08 -4.84 1.19
N ALA A 38 3.66 -6.11 1.17
CA ALA A 38 2.28 -6.48 1.50
C ALA A 38 1.88 -5.99 2.90
N MET A 39 2.77 -6.08 3.89
CA MET A 39 2.50 -5.63 5.26
C MET A 39 2.47 -4.09 5.38
N VAL A 40 3.40 -3.37 4.73
CA VAL A 40 3.39 -1.89 4.70
C VAL A 40 2.11 -1.39 4.06
N GLU A 41 1.79 -1.86 2.86
CA GLU A 41 0.60 -1.41 2.14
C GLU A 41 -0.69 -1.75 2.89
N THR A 42 -0.82 -2.97 3.42
CA THR A 42 -1.98 -3.39 4.19
C THR A 42 -2.12 -2.54 5.45
N GLY A 43 -1.02 -2.30 6.17
CA GLY A 43 -1.04 -1.52 7.40
C GLY A 43 -1.44 -0.05 7.19
N PHE A 44 -1.02 0.56 6.08
CA PHE A 44 -1.27 1.98 5.77
C PHE A 44 -2.58 2.22 5.01
N THR A 45 -3.34 1.19 4.73
CA THR A 45 -4.65 1.27 4.07
C THR A 45 -5.78 0.79 4.99
N ARG A 46 -7.03 0.95 4.54
CA ARG A 46 -8.20 0.55 5.33
C ARG A 46 -8.42 -0.96 5.29
N ALA A 47 -8.79 -1.56 6.43
CA ALA A 47 -8.97 -3.01 6.63
C ALA A 47 -9.85 -3.72 5.59
N LYS A 48 -10.85 -3.03 5.04
CA LYS A 48 -11.78 -3.56 4.02
C LYS A 48 -11.13 -3.84 2.65
N ASN A 49 -9.83 -3.55 2.50
CA ASN A 49 -9.06 -3.77 1.29
C ASN A 49 -7.82 -4.64 1.55
N ALA A 50 -7.65 -5.18 2.76
CA ALA A 50 -6.43 -5.90 3.16
C ALA A 50 -6.20 -7.16 2.32
N GLY A 51 -7.24 -7.95 2.06
CA GLY A 51 -7.18 -9.14 1.21
C GLY A 51 -6.86 -8.81 -0.25
N ASN A 52 -7.44 -7.73 -0.78
CA ASN A 52 -7.13 -7.23 -2.12
C ASN A 52 -5.66 -6.82 -2.25
N ILE A 53 -5.10 -6.16 -1.23
CA ILE A 53 -3.70 -5.74 -1.24
C ILE A 53 -2.75 -6.94 -1.21
N ILE A 54 -3.00 -7.91 -0.34
CA ILE A 54 -2.21 -9.14 -0.27
C ILE A 54 -2.26 -9.89 -1.60
N MET A 55 -3.46 -10.00 -2.20
CA MET A 55 -3.64 -10.65 -3.50
C MET A 55 -2.88 -9.93 -4.61
N LYS A 56 -2.85 -8.59 -4.62
CA LYS A 56 -2.08 -7.82 -5.58
C LYS A 56 -0.58 -8.08 -5.46
N ASN A 57 -0.03 -8.01 -4.24
CA ASN A 57 1.40 -8.24 -4.01
C ASN A 57 1.81 -9.67 -4.39
N LEU A 58 0.96 -10.68 -4.14
CA LEU A 58 1.21 -12.04 -4.60
C LEU A 58 1.22 -12.14 -6.13
N MET A 59 0.25 -11.49 -6.79
CA MET A 59 0.13 -11.52 -8.24
C MET A 59 1.22 -10.76 -8.96
N ASP A 60 1.78 -9.70 -8.39
CA ASP A 60 2.96 -9.03 -8.95
C ASP A 60 4.09 -10.00 -9.17
N PHE A 61 4.42 -10.76 -8.16
CA PHE A 61 5.49 -11.74 -8.26
C PHE A 61 5.13 -12.87 -9.24
N CYS A 62 3.91 -13.40 -9.17
CA CYS A 62 3.49 -14.54 -10.02
C CYS A 62 3.38 -14.14 -11.49
N ILE A 63 2.69 -13.04 -11.79
CA ILE A 63 2.55 -12.53 -13.17
C ILE A 63 3.92 -12.07 -13.69
N GLY A 64 4.67 -11.32 -12.87
CA GLY A 64 6.02 -10.89 -13.19
C GLY A 64 6.92 -12.06 -13.57
N THR A 65 6.91 -13.15 -12.78
CA THR A 65 7.66 -14.37 -13.08
C THR A 65 7.31 -14.94 -14.43
N VAL A 66 6.01 -15.12 -14.72
CA VAL A 66 5.56 -15.72 -15.99
C VAL A 66 6.03 -14.90 -17.20
N VAL A 67 5.81 -13.59 -17.18
CA VAL A 67 6.15 -12.74 -18.33
C VAL A 67 7.67 -12.49 -18.44
N PHE A 68 8.38 -12.47 -17.31
CA PHE A 68 9.83 -12.30 -17.28
C PHE A 68 10.57 -13.52 -17.82
N VAL A 69 10.08 -14.75 -17.51
CA VAL A 69 10.57 -15.99 -18.12
C VAL A 69 10.34 -16.00 -19.63
N LEU A 70 9.15 -15.53 -20.07
CA LEU A 70 8.79 -15.56 -21.49
C LEU A 70 9.63 -14.59 -22.33
N LEU A 71 9.87 -13.38 -21.83
CA LEU A 71 10.49 -12.34 -22.64
C LEU A 71 11.37 -11.37 -21.82
N GLY A 72 10.95 -11.02 -20.62
CA GLY A 72 11.59 -9.94 -19.85
C GLY A 72 13.08 -10.15 -19.63
N PHE A 73 13.50 -11.36 -19.22
CA PHE A 73 14.90 -11.64 -18.95
C PHE A 73 15.77 -11.51 -20.20
N SER A 74 15.34 -12.02 -21.34
CA SER A 74 16.09 -11.90 -22.58
C SER A 74 16.14 -10.46 -23.09
N LEU A 75 15.08 -9.68 -22.97
CA LEU A 75 15.10 -8.25 -23.28
C LEU A 75 16.12 -7.48 -22.45
N MET A 76 16.33 -7.91 -21.20
CA MET A 76 17.23 -7.25 -20.26
C MET A 76 18.69 -7.73 -20.41
N MET A 77 18.91 -9.05 -20.43
CA MET A 77 20.21 -9.66 -20.18
C MET A 77 20.77 -10.51 -21.32
N ALA A 78 20.11 -10.56 -22.50
CA ALA A 78 20.65 -11.32 -23.62
C ALA A 78 22.06 -10.83 -24.02
N GLU A 79 22.90 -11.74 -24.49
CA GLU A 79 24.23 -11.46 -25.01
C GLU A 79 24.16 -10.65 -26.30
N ASP A 80 23.20 -10.96 -27.17
CA ASP A 80 22.90 -10.17 -28.38
C ASP A 80 22.05 -8.95 -27.99
N TYR A 81 22.65 -7.76 -28.06
CA TYR A 81 22.01 -6.54 -27.60
C TYR A 81 21.91 -5.51 -28.74
N VAL A 82 20.70 -5.06 -29.06
CA VAL A 82 20.43 -4.19 -30.21
C VAL A 82 20.67 -2.73 -29.83
N LEU A 83 21.66 -2.11 -30.48
CA LEU A 83 22.00 -0.67 -30.37
C LEU A 83 22.17 -0.18 -28.91
N GLY A 84 22.47 -1.06 -27.96
CA GLY A 84 22.56 -0.71 -26.54
C GLY A 84 21.20 -0.47 -25.88
N ILE A 85 20.07 -0.82 -26.51
CA ILE A 85 18.72 -0.48 -26.07
C ILE A 85 17.98 -1.69 -25.50
N PHE A 86 18.02 -2.86 -26.15
CA PHE A 86 17.35 -4.06 -25.66
C PHE A 86 18.00 -5.33 -26.19
N GLY A 87 17.88 -6.41 -25.43
CA GLY A 87 18.37 -7.72 -25.81
C GLY A 87 17.49 -8.38 -26.88
N VAL A 88 18.08 -9.24 -27.71
CA VAL A 88 17.34 -10.04 -28.67
C VAL A 88 16.52 -11.09 -27.91
N PRO A 89 15.20 -11.10 -28.08
CA PRO A 89 14.35 -12.07 -27.39
C PRO A 89 14.72 -13.51 -27.71
N ASN A 90 14.85 -14.34 -26.67
CA ASN A 90 15.03 -15.77 -26.78
C ASN A 90 14.19 -16.50 -25.73
N LEU A 91 13.96 -17.79 -25.93
CA LEU A 91 13.20 -18.65 -25.03
C LEU A 91 14.06 -19.75 -24.41
N GLU A 92 15.38 -19.54 -24.30
CA GLU A 92 16.35 -20.55 -23.87
C GLU A 92 15.98 -21.20 -22.54
N ILE A 93 15.51 -20.39 -21.57
CA ILE A 93 15.05 -20.90 -20.26
C ILE A 93 14.00 -22.01 -20.41
N LEU A 94 13.12 -21.93 -21.42
CA LEU A 94 12.03 -22.87 -21.64
C LEU A 94 12.38 -23.97 -22.66
N THR A 95 13.27 -23.67 -23.59
CA THR A 95 13.55 -24.59 -24.73
C THR A 95 14.82 -25.39 -24.56
N ASP A 96 15.82 -24.86 -23.81
CA ASP A 96 17.08 -25.54 -23.52
C ASP A 96 17.59 -25.18 -22.13
N PHE A 97 16.93 -25.72 -21.10
CA PHE A 97 17.25 -25.44 -19.71
C PHE A 97 18.66 -25.87 -19.30
N ASP A 98 19.21 -26.92 -19.91
CA ASP A 98 20.59 -27.37 -19.65
C ASP A 98 21.62 -26.38 -20.18
N ALA A 99 21.42 -25.82 -21.37
CA ALA A 99 22.25 -24.74 -21.90
C ALA A 99 22.15 -23.49 -21.01
N PHE A 100 20.96 -23.10 -20.62
CA PHE A 100 20.73 -21.98 -19.70
C PHE A 100 21.45 -22.15 -18.35
N LEU A 101 21.43 -23.33 -17.75
CA LEU A 101 22.18 -23.59 -16.51
C LEU A 101 23.69 -23.53 -16.73
N LYS A 102 24.20 -24.05 -17.86
CA LYS A 102 25.61 -24.04 -18.19
C LYS A 102 26.14 -22.65 -18.55
N SER A 103 25.29 -21.74 -19.02
CA SER A 103 25.68 -20.34 -19.31
C SER A 103 26.03 -19.55 -18.04
N GLY A 104 25.64 -20.04 -16.83
CA GLY A 104 25.81 -19.32 -15.57
C GLY A 104 24.80 -18.19 -15.32
N ASN A 105 23.79 -18.06 -16.19
CA ASN A 105 22.80 -16.99 -16.10
C ASN A 105 21.67 -17.24 -15.08
N ALA A 106 21.55 -18.46 -14.54
CA ALA A 106 20.46 -18.81 -13.64
C ALA A 106 20.41 -17.97 -12.33
N PRO A 107 21.53 -17.71 -11.63
CA PRO A 107 21.50 -16.80 -10.48
C PRO A 107 21.09 -15.37 -10.87
N SER A 108 21.60 -14.86 -11.97
CA SER A 108 21.23 -13.54 -12.51
C SER A 108 19.73 -13.46 -12.87
N PHE A 109 19.18 -14.52 -13.44
CA PHE A 109 17.74 -14.60 -13.71
C PHE A 109 16.90 -14.44 -12.43
N VAL A 110 17.19 -15.22 -11.40
CA VAL A 110 16.41 -15.18 -10.14
C VAL A 110 16.53 -13.81 -9.48
N PHE A 111 17.73 -13.23 -9.45
CA PHE A 111 17.97 -11.94 -8.83
C PHE A 111 17.26 -10.80 -9.60
N ASN A 112 17.38 -10.76 -10.92
CA ASN A 112 16.72 -9.73 -11.72
C ASN A 112 15.18 -9.88 -11.74
N LEU A 113 14.67 -11.11 -11.59
CA LEU A 113 13.24 -11.36 -11.44
C LEU A 113 12.68 -10.71 -10.16
N VAL A 114 13.33 -10.90 -9.01
CA VAL A 114 12.85 -10.30 -7.75
C VAL A 114 12.99 -8.78 -7.74
N PHE A 115 13.93 -8.22 -8.47
CA PHE A 115 14.06 -6.78 -8.72
C PHE A 115 12.94 -6.25 -9.61
N CYS A 116 12.64 -6.94 -10.70
CA CYS A 116 11.51 -6.65 -11.58
C CYS A 116 10.18 -6.62 -10.81
N ALA A 117 9.92 -7.64 -10.00
CA ALA A 117 8.74 -7.70 -9.15
C ALA A 117 8.67 -6.52 -8.18
N THR A 118 9.81 -6.09 -7.61
CA THR A 118 9.86 -4.92 -6.73
C THR A 118 9.44 -3.65 -7.45
N ALA A 119 9.91 -3.40 -8.67
CA ALA A 119 9.51 -2.23 -9.47
C ALA A 119 7.98 -2.19 -9.72
N ALA A 120 7.37 -3.34 -10.00
CA ALA A 120 5.91 -3.44 -10.19
C ALA A 120 5.13 -3.23 -8.89
N THR A 121 5.60 -3.82 -7.77
CA THR A 121 4.94 -3.75 -6.46
C THR A 121 4.86 -2.31 -5.91
N ILE A 122 5.88 -1.48 -6.11
CA ILE A 122 5.92 -0.07 -5.66
C ILE A 122 4.67 0.69 -6.11
N VAL A 123 4.14 0.41 -7.29
CA VAL A 123 2.99 1.11 -7.87
C VAL A 123 1.70 0.82 -7.11
N SER A 124 1.59 -0.37 -6.52
CA SER A 124 0.41 -0.86 -5.81
C SER A 124 -0.08 0.10 -4.74
N GLY A 125 0.84 0.57 -3.88
CA GLY A 125 0.52 1.41 -2.73
C GLY A 125 -0.12 2.74 -3.09
N ALA A 126 0.41 3.43 -4.12
CA ALA A 126 -0.11 4.72 -4.55
C ALA A 126 -1.52 4.64 -5.17
N MET A 127 -1.89 3.48 -5.70
CA MET A 127 -3.19 3.24 -6.36
C MET A 127 -4.15 2.41 -5.49
N ALA A 128 -3.76 2.10 -4.25
CA ALA A 128 -4.52 1.25 -3.34
C ALA A 128 -5.95 1.74 -3.08
N GLU A 129 -6.84 0.82 -2.72
CA GLU A 129 -8.24 1.02 -2.30
C GLU A 129 -9.25 1.40 -3.40
N ARG A 130 -8.81 1.75 -4.62
CA ARG A 130 -9.73 2.23 -5.68
C ARG A 130 -9.40 1.74 -7.09
N THR A 131 -8.37 0.94 -7.28
CA THR A 131 -7.98 0.40 -8.58
C THR A 131 -8.59 -0.97 -8.80
N LYS A 132 -9.14 -1.23 -9.99
CA LYS A 132 -9.63 -2.55 -10.38
C LYS A 132 -8.52 -3.58 -10.38
N PHE A 133 -8.78 -4.76 -9.85
CA PHE A 133 -7.79 -5.84 -9.77
C PHE A 133 -7.28 -6.27 -11.16
N VAL A 134 -8.17 -6.40 -12.15
CA VAL A 134 -7.78 -6.72 -13.53
C VAL A 134 -6.83 -5.67 -14.13
N SER A 135 -7.05 -4.39 -13.85
CA SER A 135 -6.20 -3.30 -14.34
C SER A 135 -4.82 -3.36 -13.69
N TYR A 136 -4.78 -3.76 -12.42
CA TYR A 136 -3.57 -4.03 -11.69
C TYR A 136 -2.73 -5.14 -12.35
N CYS A 137 -3.34 -6.30 -12.62
CA CYS A 137 -2.67 -7.42 -13.28
C CYS A 137 -2.10 -7.05 -14.65
N ILE A 138 -2.82 -6.23 -15.42
CA ILE A 138 -2.37 -5.80 -16.76
C ILE A 138 -1.14 -4.90 -16.64
N TYR A 139 -1.15 -3.86 -15.81
CA TYR A 139 -0.01 -2.95 -15.76
C TYR A 139 1.23 -3.60 -15.12
N SER A 140 1.04 -4.46 -14.11
CA SER A 140 2.13 -5.24 -13.53
C SER A 140 2.79 -6.14 -14.57
N GLY A 141 1.98 -6.82 -15.39
CA GLY A 141 2.48 -7.61 -16.51
C GLY A 141 3.24 -6.77 -17.55
N VAL A 142 2.77 -5.57 -17.90
CA VAL A 142 3.46 -4.67 -18.85
C VAL A 142 4.78 -4.15 -18.27
N ILE A 143 4.83 -3.77 -17.01
CA ILE A 143 6.07 -3.36 -16.35
C ILE A 143 7.09 -4.49 -16.42
N SER A 144 6.70 -5.69 -16.01
CA SER A 144 7.61 -6.84 -15.89
C SER A 144 8.02 -7.45 -17.24
N LEU A 145 7.16 -7.31 -18.26
CA LEU A 145 7.45 -7.83 -19.59
C LEU A 145 8.35 -6.89 -20.40
N PHE A 146 8.14 -5.57 -20.30
CA PHE A 146 8.63 -4.63 -21.29
C PHE A 146 9.28 -3.38 -20.69
N VAL A 147 8.62 -2.68 -19.74
CA VAL A 147 9.07 -1.37 -19.30
C VAL A 147 10.38 -1.48 -18.51
N TYR A 148 10.36 -2.28 -17.45
CA TYR A 148 11.51 -2.52 -16.59
C TYR A 148 12.64 -3.26 -17.31
N PRO A 149 12.43 -4.37 -18.03
CA PRO A 149 13.52 -5.10 -18.65
C PRO A 149 14.35 -4.27 -19.62
N ILE A 150 13.71 -3.39 -20.37
CA ILE A 150 14.43 -2.55 -21.35
C ILE A 150 15.31 -1.52 -20.65
N GLU A 151 14.78 -0.75 -19.72
CA GLU A 151 15.57 0.31 -19.06
C GLU A 151 16.60 -0.26 -18.06
N ALA A 152 16.28 -1.34 -17.37
CA ALA A 152 17.22 -2.02 -16.48
C ALA A 152 18.37 -2.65 -17.28
N GLY A 153 18.11 -3.11 -18.49
CA GLY A 153 19.15 -3.54 -19.43
C GLY A 153 20.08 -2.40 -19.85
N TRP A 154 19.61 -1.16 -19.97
CA TRP A 154 20.49 -0.01 -20.20
C TRP A 154 21.52 0.17 -19.10
N VAL A 155 21.13 -0.16 -17.86
CA VAL A 155 21.95 0.05 -16.65
C VAL A 155 22.86 -1.14 -16.35
N TRP A 156 22.34 -2.37 -16.46
CA TRP A 156 23.03 -3.56 -15.93
C TRP A 156 23.50 -4.55 -16.99
N ASN A 157 23.05 -4.44 -18.25
CA ASN A 157 23.69 -5.20 -19.33
C ASN A 157 24.98 -4.49 -19.75
N SER A 158 26.08 -5.24 -19.86
CA SER A 158 27.38 -4.67 -20.26
C SER A 158 27.38 -3.95 -21.61
N GLN A 159 26.44 -4.28 -22.48
CA GLN A 159 26.21 -3.64 -23.78
C GLN A 159 25.16 -2.51 -23.72
N GLY A 160 24.53 -2.31 -22.55
CA GLY A 160 23.58 -1.23 -22.35
C GLY A 160 24.23 0.15 -22.51
N TRP A 161 23.56 1.07 -23.20
CA TRP A 161 24.15 2.37 -23.53
C TRP A 161 24.46 3.22 -22.28
N LEU A 162 23.69 3.11 -21.20
CA LEU A 162 24.01 3.80 -19.93
C LEU A 162 25.19 3.16 -19.21
N ALA A 163 25.27 1.84 -19.19
CA ALA A 163 26.44 1.12 -18.64
C ALA A 163 27.72 1.52 -19.38
N GLN A 164 27.69 1.55 -20.71
CA GLN A 164 28.84 1.96 -21.53
C GLN A 164 29.22 3.44 -21.34
N LEU A 165 28.25 4.29 -20.97
CA LEU A 165 28.51 5.69 -20.66
C LEU A 165 29.16 5.88 -19.28
N GLY A 166 29.08 4.85 -18.41
CA GLY A 166 29.58 4.90 -17.03
C GLY A 166 28.52 5.38 -16.03
N PHE A 167 27.24 5.23 -16.35
CA PHE A 167 26.15 5.43 -15.40
C PHE A 167 26.24 4.38 -14.28
N HIS A 168 26.13 4.82 -13.05
CA HIS A 168 26.24 3.94 -11.89
C HIS A 168 24.94 3.92 -11.08
N ASP A 169 24.30 2.79 -11.02
CA ASP A 169 23.18 2.48 -10.15
C ASP A 169 23.35 1.04 -9.65
N PHE A 170 24.05 0.90 -8.52
CA PHE A 170 24.49 -0.42 -8.05
C PHE A 170 23.33 -1.38 -7.84
N ALA A 171 22.28 -0.94 -7.13
CA ALA A 171 21.16 -1.81 -6.79
C ALA A 171 19.77 -1.22 -7.11
N GLY A 172 19.65 -0.10 -7.85
CA GLY A 172 18.37 0.30 -8.46
C GLY A 172 17.65 1.48 -7.83
N SER A 173 18.35 2.51 -7.31
CA SER A 173 17.65 3.77 -6.97
C SER A 173 16.93 4.34 -8.21
N ALA A 174 17.57 4.29 -9.38
CA ALA A 174 16.96 4.68 -10.64
C ALA A 174 16.12 3.55 -11.24
N ALA A 175 16.75 2.43 -11.59
CA ALA A 175 16.16 1.35 -12.38
C ALA A 175 14.99 0.63 -11.70
N ILE A 176 14.88 0.67 -10.37
CA ILE A 176 13.77 0.03 -9.65
C ILE A 176 12.88 1.08 -8.99
N HIS A 177 13.47 1.90 -8.11
CA HIS A 177 12.68 2.78 -7.26
C HIS A 177 12.14 3.99 -8.01
N SER A 178 12.92 4.62 -8.88
CA SER A 178 12.41 5.74 -9.68
C SER A 178 11.40 5.28 -10.73
N VAL A 179 11.58 4.10 -11.32
CA VAL A 179 10.65 3.49 -12.27
C VAL A 179 9.30 3.17 -11.60
N GLY A 180 9.32 2.44 -10.47
CA GLY A 180 8.11 2.20 -9.70
C GLY A 180 7.47 3.50 -9.20
N GLY A 181 8.28 4.45 -8.73
CA GLY A 181 7.82 5.72 -8.16
C GLY A 181 7.19 6.68 -9.18
N ILE A 182 7.75 6.82 -10.39
CA ILE A 182 7.12 7.65 -11.46
C ILE A 182 5.84 6.98 -11.99
N THR A 183 5.83 5.66 -12.08
CA THR A 183 4.64 4.90 -12.44
C THR A 183 3.54 5.08 -11.38
N ALA A 184 3.89 5.03 -10.09
CA ALA A 184 3.00 5.29 -8.97
C ALA A 184 2.38 6.69 -9.03
N LEU A 185 3.18 7.71 -9.34
CA LEU A 185 2.70 9.09 -9.51
C LEU A 185 1.69 9.21 -10.66
N ILE A 186 2.03 8.68 -11.83
CA ILE A 186 1.14 8.71 -13.01
C ILE A 186 -0.14 7.93 -12.72
N GLY A 187 -0.03 6.75 -12.11
CA GLY A 187 -1.16 5.92 -11.73
C GLY A 187 -2.08 6.62 -10.74
N ALA A 188 -1.55 7.25 -9.69
CA ALA A 188 -2.31 8.00 -8.70
C ALA A 188 -3.08 9.19 -9.32
N ILE A 189 -2.45 9.93 -10.25
CA ILE A 189 -3.09 11.01 -11.00
C ILE A 189 -4.24 10.48 -11.87
N MET A 190 -4.02 9.38 -12.60
CA MET A 190 -4.99 8.86 -13.56
C MET A 190 -6.19 8.14 -12.91
N VAL A 191 -5.98 7.46 -11.79
CA VAL A 191 -7.06 6.82 -11.02
C VAL A 191 -7.84 7.84 -10.19
N GLY A 192 -7.20 8.93 -9.79
CA GLY A 192 -7.76 9.99 -8.96
C GLY A 192 -7.78 9.64 -7.46
N PRO A 193 -8.18 10.58 -6.61
CA PRO A 193 -8.15 10.41 -5.16
C PRO A 193 -9.24 9.46 -4.66
N ARG A 194 -9.00 8.86 -3.48
CA ARG A 194 -10.03 8.10 -2.74
C ARG A 194 -11.23 8.95 -2.42
N LEU A 195 -12.40 8.34 -2.35
CA LEU A 195 -13.63 9.03 -1.98
C LEU A 195 -13.49 9.68 -0.60
N GLY A 196 -13.90 10.95 -0.51
CA GLY A 196 -13.81 11.72 0.72
C GLY A 196 -12.43 12.30 1.05
N LYS A 197 -11.38 12.02 0.28
CA LYS A 197 -10.02 12.54 0.54
C LYS A 197 -9.98 14.07 0.44
N TYR A 198 -10.56 14.64 -0.62
CA TYR A 198 -10.59 16.08 -0.85
C TYR A 198 -12.03 16.60 -0.92
N VAL A 199 -12.38 17.48 0.03
CA VAL A 199 -13.68 18.17 0.02
C VAL A 199 -13.57 19.41 -0.86
N LYS A 200 -14.41 19.50 -1.89
CA LYS A 200 -14.43 20.61 -2.86
C LYS A 200 -15.64 21.51 -2.64
N ASP A 201 -15.48 22.80 -2.94
CA ASP A 201 -16.60 23.74 -3.01
C ASP A 201 -17.37 23.62 -4.34
N LYS A 202 -18.41 24.45 -4.48
CA LYS A 202 -19.24 24.48 -5.71
C LYS A 202 -18.44 24.88 -6.96
N ALA A 203 -17.29 25.57 -6.79
CA ALA A 203 -16.40 25.96 -7.87
C ALA A 203 -15.34 24.89 -8.19
N GLY A 204 -15.35 23.75 -7.49
CA GLY A 204 -14.39 22.66 -7.67
C GLY A 204 -13.06 22.85 -6.93
N LYS A 205 -12.87 23.92 -6.17
CA LYS A 205 -11.65 24.19 -5.40
C LYS A 205 -11.66 23.36 -4.11
N VAL A 206 -10.52 22.72 -3.79
CA VAL A 206 -10.37 21.97 -2.54
C VAL A 206 -10.40 22.94 -1.35
N LYS A 207 -11.34 22.70 -0.43
CA LYS A 207 -11.50 23.43 0.83
C LYS A 207 -10.86 22.72 2.02
N LYS A 208 -10.87 21.38 1.99
CA LYS A 208 -10.39 20.57 3.10
C LYS A 208 -9.75 19.29 2.56
N VAL A 209 -8.62 18.92 3.15
CA VAL A 209 -7.97 17.65 2.96
C VAL A 209 -8.25 16.78 4.19
N ASN A 210 -8.85 15.63 3.99
CA ASN A 210 -9.13 14.70 5.07
C ASN A 210 -7.99 13.68 5.21
N ALA A 211 -7.62 13.38 6.45
CA ALA A 211 -6.76 12.22 6.72
C ALA A 211 -7.57 10.92 6.51
N ILE A 212 -6.97 9.95 5.83
CA ILE A 212 -7.50 8.58 5.72
C ILE A 212 -6.42 7.67 6.30
N PRO A 213 -6.41 7.46 7.63
CA PRO A 213 -5.37 6.66 8.27
C PRO A 213 -5.46 5.19 7.88
N GLY A 214 -4.29 4.52 7.89
CA GLY A 214 -4.22 3.08 7.81
C GLY A 214 -4.82 2.39 9.04
N HIS A 215 -5.24 1.16 8.89
CA HIS A 215 -5.91 0.44 9.98
C HIS A 215 -4.95 -0.22 10.99
N SER A 216 -3.66 -0.40 10.62
CA SER A 216 -2.69 -1.07 11.50
C SER A 216 -1.27 -0.56 11.28
N ILE A 217 -0.87 0.44 12.07
CA ILE A 217 0.51 0.95 12.05
C ILE A 217 1.53 -0.12 12.47
N THR A 218 1.15 -1.03 13.38
CA THR A 218 2.00 -2.17 13.79
C THR A 218 2.30 -3.10 12.63
N LEU A 219 1.33 -3.38 11.76
CA LEU A 219 1.54 -4.19 10.56
C LEU A 219 2.46 -3.47 9.57
N GLY A 220 2.24 -2.16 9.37
CA GLY A 220 3.13 -1.32 8.57
C GLY A 220 4.57 -1.30 9.10
N ALA A 221 4.76 -1.21 10.42
CA ALA A 221 6.06 -1.26 11.05
C ALA A 221 6.76 -2.63 10.84
N LEU A 222 6.03 -3.73 11.02
CA LEU A 222 6.56 -5.08 10.72
C LEU A 222 7.04 -5.17 9.27
N GLY A 223 6.25 -4.65 8.34
CA GLY A 223 6.63 -4.58 6.93
C GLY A 223 7.92 -3.80 6.69
N CYS A 224 8.09 -2.65 7.34
CA CYS A 224 9.33 -1.86 7.24
C CYS A 224 10.56 -2.62 7.77
N PHE A 225 10.44 -3.35 8.87
CA PHE A 225 11.54 -4.19 9.38
C PHE A 225 11.89 -5.32 8.43
N ILE A 226 10.90 -5.99 7.83
CA ILE A 226 11.11 -7.03 6.82
C ILE A 226 11.82 -6.44 5.60
N LEU A 227 11.38 -5.28 5.13
CA LEU A 227 12.00 -4.57 3.99
C LEU A 227 13.45 -4.20 4.30
N TRP A 228 13.73 -3.64 5.47
CA TRP A 228 15.12 -3.29 5.85
C TRP A 228 16.00 -4.54 5.94
N PHE A 229 15.51 -5.60 6.55
CA PHE A 229 16.24 -6.86 6.60
C PHE A 229 16.54 -7.41 5.20
N GLY A 230 15.55 -7.44 4.31
CA GLY A 230 15.72 -7.86 2.92
C GLY A 230 16.68 -6.96 2.12
N TRP A 231 16.82 -5.68 2.54
CA TRP A 231 17.68 -4.73 1.86
C TRP A 231 19.18 -5.04 1.96
N TYR A 232 19.58 -5.80 2.96
CA TYR A 232 20.94 -6.34 3.01
C TYR A 232 21.21 -7.31 1.86
N GLY A 233 20.21 -8.08 1.45
CA GLY A 233 20.28 -8.86 0.21
C GLY A 233 20.14 -7.99 -1.04
N PHE A 234 19.22 -7.02 -1.01
CA PHE A 234 18.96 -6.12 -2.12
C PHE A 234 20.22 -5.36 -2.56
N ASN A 235 20.91 -4.72 -1.63
CA ASN A 235 22.14 -3.99 -1.88
C ASN A 235 23.38 -4.90 -1.88
N GLY A 236 23.43 -5.92 -1.00
CA GLY A 236 24.65 -6.70 -0.79
C GLY A 236 24.85 -7.89 -1.72
N ALA A 237 23.78 -8.35 -2.41
CA ALA A 237 23.89 -9.57 -3.22
C ALA A 237 24.97 -9.50 -4.31
N ALA A 238 25.07 -8.36 -5.00
CA ALA A 238 26.02 -8.14 -6.09
C ALA A 238 27.45 -7.76 -5.62
N ALA A 239 27.74 -7.84 -4.32
CA ALA A 239 29.09 -7.64 -3.80
C ALA A 239 30.05 -8.67 -4.39
N TRP A 240 31.30 -8.25 -4.66
CA TRP A 240 32.30 -9.09 -5.34
C TRP A 240 33.40 -9.63 -4.42
N ASP A 241 33.52 -9.08 -3.21
CA ASP A 241 34.42 -9.54 -2.16
C ASP A 241 33.91 -9.20 -0.76
N GLY A 242 34.61 -9.67 0.27
CA GLY A 242 34.21 -9.46 1.67
C GLY A 242 34.28 -7.99 2.10
N ASN A 243 35.17 -7.19 1.54
CA ASN A 243 35.28 -5.76 1.87
C ASN A 243 34.15 -4.96 1.24
N SER A 244 33.82 -5.21 -0.02
CA SER A 244 32.69 -4.58 -0.70
C SER A 244 31.37 -4.92 0.01
N LEU A 245 31.17 -6.18 0.38
CA LEU A 245 29.99 -6.63 1.13
C LEU A 245 29.88 -5.93 2.48
N ALA A 246 30.98 -5.87 3.24
CA ALA A 246 30.99 -5.20 4.54
C ALA A 246 30.70 -3.70 4.41
N SER A 247 31.31 -3.01 3.45
CA SER A 247 31.06 -1.59 3.16
C SER A 247 29.59 -1.34 2.81
N ILE A 248 29.02 -2.13 1.90
CA ILE A 248 27.61 -2.05 1.50
C ILE A 248 26.67 -2.24 2.70
N PHE A 249 26.96 -3.17 3.60
CA PHE A 249 26.17 -3.38 4.81
C PHE A 249 26.23 -2.17 5.75
N VAL A 250 27.42 -1.56 5.92
CA VAL A 250 27.59 -0.36 6.74
C VAL A 250 26.78 0.81 6.17
N THR A 251 26.90 1.10 4.89
CA THR A 251 26.17 2.20 4.24
C THR A 251 24.67 1.98 4.23
N THR A 252 24.21 0.74 3.98
CA THR A 252 22.80 0.32 4.04
C THR A 252 22.24 0.38 5.46
N THR A 253 23.07 0.32 6.50
CA THR A 253 22.65 0.49 7.88
C THR A 253 22.56 1.98 8.28
N ILE A 254 23.56 2.78 7.90
CA ILE A 254 23.68 4.19 8.32
C ILE A 254 22.59 5.05 7.69
N ALA A 255 22.41 4.99 6.38
CA ALA A 255 21.49 5.89 5.67
C ALA A 255 20.05 5.82 6.18
N PRO A 256 19.41 4.63 6.30
CA PRO A 256 18.04 4.54 6.79
C PRO A 256 17.92 4.91 8.28
N ALA A 257 18.92 4.59 9.11
CA ALA A 257 18.92 4.98 10.52
C ALA A 257 18.93 6.50 10.68
N VAL A 258 19.83 7.18 9.96
CA VAL A 258 19.94 8.64 9.95
C VAL A 258 18.68 9.27 9.35
N ALA A 259 18.13 8.73 8.26
CA ALA A 259 16.91 9.22 7.64
C ALA A 259 15.71 9.12 8.61
N THR A 260 15.57 8.01 9.33
CA THR A 260 14.52 7.83 10.34
C THR A 260 14.63 8.85 11.47
N CYS A 261 15.84 9.03 12.02
CA CYS A 261 16.09 10.03 13.06
C CYS A 261 15.82 11.46 12.58
N THR A 262 16.22 11.78 11.35
CA THR A 262 15.98 13.09 10.73
C THR A 262 14.47 13.32 10.53
N THR A 263 13.75 12.34 10.01
CA THR A 263 12.29 12.41 9.85
C THR A 263 11.59 12.59 11.18
N MET A 264 12.02 11.84 12.22
CA MET A 264 11.49 11.97 13.57
C MET A 264 11.67 13.40 14.10
N LEU A 265 12.88 13.93 14.04
CA LEU A 265 13.17 15.30 14.50
C LEU A 265 12.39 16.34 13.70
N TYR A 266 12.39 16.23 12.37
CA TYR A 266 11.68 17.16 11.49
C TYR A 266 10.16 17.21 11.80
N THR A 267 9.53 16.05 11.91
CA THR A 267 8.09 15.97 12.22
C THR A 267 7.80 16.42 13.65
N TRP A 268 8.70 16.14 14.59
CA TRP A 268 8.57 16.58 15.98
C TRP A 268 8.62 18.11 16.11
N PHE A 269 9.60 18.75 15.49
CA PHE A 269 9.69 20.22 15.50
C PHE A 269 8.51 20.87 14.77
N LYS A 270 8.05 20.27 13.70
CA LYS A 270 6.97 20.81 12.86
C LYS A 270 5.58 20.64 13.51
N ASN A 271 5.30 19.45 14.05
CA ASN A 271 3.97 19.03 14.50
C ASN A 271 3.84 18.95 16.03
N GLY A 272 4.91 19.23 16.79
CA GLY A 272 4.95 19.11 18.24
C GLY A 272 5.05 17.67 18.76
N LYS A 273 4.91 16.68 17.89
CA LYS A 273 5.05 15.23 18.18
C LYS A 273 5.67 14.53 16.98
N PRO A 274 6.48 13.46 17.20
CA PRO A 274 7.00 12.66 16.10
C PRO A 274 5.87 11.87 15.43
N ASP A 275 5.90 11.82 14.10
CA ASP A 275 4.93 11.05 13.31
C ASP A 275 5.49 9.67 13.01
N VAL A 276 4.84 8.62 13.55
CA VAL A 276 5.28 7.22 13.40
C VAL A 276 5.23 6.78 11.96
N SER A 277 4.17 7.11 11.23
CA SER A 277 4.01 6.68 9.83
C SER A 277 5.04 7.33 8.92
N MET A 278 5.37 8.60 9.16
CA MET A 278 6.44 9.29 8.45
C MET A 278 7.82 8.75 8.81
N CYS A 279 8.08 8.37 10.06
CA CYS A 279 9.34 7.74 10.45
C CYS A 279 9.55 6.39 9.76
N LEU A 280 8.49 5.60 9.59
CA LEU A 280 8.53 4.36 8.81
C LEU A 280 8.86 4.64 7.33
N ASN A 281 8.20 5.63 6.72
CA ASN A 281 8.55 6.08 5.37
C ASN A 281 9.97 6.66 5.30
N GLY A 282 10.44 7.33 6.35
CA GLY A 282 11.81 7.84 6.46
C GLY A 282 12.87 6.74 6.41
N SER A 283 12.62 5.61 7.06
CA SER A 283 13.53 4.46 7.00
C SER A 283 13.63 3.90 5.57
N LEU A 284 12.49 3.74 4.89
CA LEU A 284 12.46 3.28 3.51
C LEU A 284 13.09 4.29 2.54
N ALA A 285 12.86 5.58 2.77
CA ALA A 285 13.47 6.65 1.97
C ALA A 285 15.00 6.66 2.06
N GLY A 286 15.56 6.44 3.25
CA GLY A 286 16.99 6.31 3.45
C GLY A 286 17.59 5.08 2.76
N LEU A 287 16.87 3.95 2.79
CA LEU A 287 17.24 2.74 2.05
C LEU A 287 17.26 3.00 0.54
N VAL A 288 16.20 3.57 0.00
CA VAL A 288 16.11 3.93 -1.44
C VAL A 288 17.21 4.91 -1.83
N GLY A 289 17.47 5.93 -1.00
CA GLY A 289 18.45 6.96 -1.28
C GLY A 289 19.89 6.44 -1.37
N VAL A 290 20.25 5.42 -0.58
CA VAL A 290 21.61 4.87 -0.58
C VAL A 290 21.81 3.79 -1.64
N THR A 291 20.74 3.22 -2.18
CA THR A 291 20.76 2.01 -3.03
C THR A 291 21.62 2.15 -4.28
N ALA A 292 21.61 3.31 -4.97
CA ALA A 292 22.45 3.51 -6.17
C ALA A 292 23.95 3.54 -5.86
N GLY A 293 24.33 4.06 -4.70
CA GLY A 293 25.72 4.32 -4.35
C GLY A 293 26.17 3.60 -3.08
N CYS A 294 25.50 2.54 -2.66
CA CYS A 294 25.85 1.83 -1.42
C CYS A 294 27.28 1.25 -1.43
N ASP A 295 27.86 1.00 -2.60
CA ASP A 295 29.24 0.58 -2.85
C ASP A 295 30.19 1.74 -3.15
N ALA A 296 29.63 2.92 -3.45
CA ALA A 296 30.36 4.07 -3.97
C ALA A 296 30.55 5.20 -2.95
N VAL A 297 29.83 5.19 -1.82
CA VAL A 297 29.96 6.20 -0.77
C VAL A 297 30.55 5.61 0.51
N ASP A 298 31.15 6.48 1.33
CA ASP A 298 31.58 6.13 2.68
C ASP A 298 30.48 6.36 3.75
N ALA A 299 30.83 6.18 5.01
CA ALA A 299 29.89 6.37 6.12
C ALA A 299 29.35 7.81 6.22
N LEU A 300 30.17 8.83 5.89
CA LEU A 300 29.77 10.23 5.91
C LEU A 300 28.80 10.51 4.74
N GLY A 301 29.15 10.08 3.53
CA GLY A 301 28.29 10.18 2.36
C GLY A 301 26.93 9.51 2.59
N SER A 302 26.93 8.32 3.18
CA SER A 302 25.72 7.58 3.58
C SER A 302 24.87 8.36 4.59
N ALA A 303 25.50 8.98 5.60
CA ALA A 303 24.78 9.80 6.57
C ALA A 303 24.15 11.05 5.93
N ILE A 304 24.87 11.73 5.00
CA ILE A 304 24.34 12.87 4.25
C ILE A 304 23.15 12.46 3.40
N ILE A 305 23.24 11.31 2.69
CA ILE A 305 22.12 10.75 1.95
C ILE A 305 20.91 10.56 2.86
N GLY A 306 21.12 9.98 4.06
CA GLY A 306 20.07 9.76 5.04
C GLY A 306 19.41 11.06 5.53
N ILE A 307 20.19 12.10 5.85
CA ILE A 307 19.65 13.40 6.27
C ILE A 307 18.72 13.99 5.20
N VAL A 308 19.18 14.03 3.96
CA VAL A 308 18.39 14.59 2.85
C VAL A 308 17.14 13.74 2.60
N SER A 309 17.28 12.42 2.58
CA SER A 309 16.14 11.49 2.39
C SER A 309 15.07 11.65 3.45
N GLY A 310 15.46 11.80 4.72
CA GLY A 310 14.51 11.96 5.83
C GLY A 310 13.70 13.24 5.78
N ILE A 311 14.25 14.33 5.26
CA ILE A 311 13.53 15.60 5.03
C ILE A 311 12.69 15.49 3.76
N LEU A 312 13.27 14.99 2.68
CA LEU A 312 12.68 14.96 1.35
C LEU A 312 11.38 14.15 1.33
N VAL A 313 11.35 13.00 1.98
CA VAL A 313 10.15 12.17 2.01
C VAL A 313 8.96 12.89 2.64
N VAL A 314 9.15 13.59 3.76
CA VAL A 314 8.07 14.35 4.41
C VAL A 314 7.59 15.49 3.53
N VAL A 315 8.53 16.26 2.98
CA VAL A 315 8.21 17.41 2.11
C VAL A 315 7.43 16.96 0.88
N VAL A 316 7.85 15.89 0.21
CA VAL A 316 7.19 15.42 -1.01
C VAL A 316 5.81 14.84 -0.71
N VAL A 317 5.65 14.02 0.33
CA VAL A 317 4.34 13.49 0.73
C VAL A 317 3.35 14.63 1.03
N GLU A 318 3.78 15.64 1.78
CA GLU A 318 2.92 16.79 2.09
C GLU A 318 2.62 17.66 0.87
N VAL A 319 3.58 17.89 -0.01
CA VAL A 319 3.36 18.66 -1.26
C VAL A 319 2.35 17.95 -2.15
N LEU A 320 2.48 16.64 -2.31
CA LEU A 320 1.52 15.85 -3.10
C LEU A 320 0.12 15.94 -2.51
N ASP A 321 -0.02 15.69 -1.21
CA ASP A 321 -1.32 15.63 -0.55
C ASP A 321 -1.96 17.02 -0.37
N LEU A 322 -1.22 18.00 0.16
CA LEU A 322 -1.79 19.28 0.59
C LEU A 322 -1.79 20.36 -0.50
N LYS A 323 -0.86 20.29 -1.47
CA LYS A 323 -0.74 21.33 -2.51
C LYS A 323 -1.18 20.85 -3.88
N LEU A 324 -0.74 19.65 -4.29
CA LEU A 324 -1.05 19.10 -5.61
C LEU A 324 -2.34 18.28 -5.61
N HIS A 325 -2.85 17.91 -4.43
CA HIS A 325 -4.06 17.10 -4.24
C HIS A 325 -3.99 15.76 -4.99
N ILE A 326 -2.84 15.12 -4.92
CA ILE A 326 -2.58 13.78 -5.43
C ILE A 326 -2.59 12.83 -4.24
N ASP A 327 -3.53 11.87 -4.24
CA ASP A 327 -3.72 10.91 -3.14
C ASP A 327 -2.82 9.69 -3.33
N ASP A 328 -1.77 9.64 -2.52
CA ASP A 328 -0.86 8.50 -2.39
C ASP A 328 -1.01 7.90 -0.98
N PRO A 329 -1.79 6.81 -0.84
CA PRO A 329 -2.16 6.24 0.46
C PRO A 329 -1.00 5.83 1.35
N VAL A 330 0.11 5.38 0.78
CA VAL A 330 1.26 4.83 1.54
C VAL A 330 2.51 5.71 1.48
N GLY A 331 2.51 6.77 0.65
CA GLY A 331 3.67 7.63 0.46
C GLY A 331 4.71 7.08 -0.53
N ALA A 332 4.30 6.17 -1.41
CA ALA A 332 5.20 5.50 -2.36
C ALA A 332 5.97 6.48 -3.26
N VAL A 333 5.34 7.55 -3.71
CA VAL A 333 5.98 8.57 -4.56
C VAL A 333 7.09 9.30 -3.80
N GLY A 334 6.82 9.68 -2.55
CA GLY A 334 7.82 10.33 -1.69
C GLY A 334 9.00 9.41 -1.36
N VAL A 335 8.73 8.15 -1.05
CA VAL A 335 9.74 7.15 -0.73
C VAL A 335 10.56 6.78 -1.97
N HIS A 336 9.91 6.38 -3.07
CA HIS A 336 10.60 5.73 -4.18
C HIS A 336 11.00 6.70 -5.30
N LEU A 337 10.09 7.60 -5.77
CA LEU A 337 10.46 8.53 -6.83
C LEU A 337 11.45 9.59 -6.34
N ALA A 338 11.08 10.31 -5.29
CA ALA A 338 11.90 11.43 -4.83
C ALA A 338 13.27 10.97 -4.34
N ASN A 339 13.30 9.91 -3.55
CA ASN A 339 14.57 9.40 -3.02
C ASN A 339 15.35 8.51 -4.01
N GLY A 340 14.68 7.91 -4.99
CA GLY A 340 15.36 7.24 -6.10
C GLY A 340 16.12 8.24 -6.98
N VAL A 341 15.49 9.38 -7.32
CA VAL A 341 16.16 10.48 -8.04
C VAL A 341 17.27 11.06 -7.18
N TRP A 342 17.02 11.33 -5.90
CA TRP A 342 18.04 11.84 -4.99
C TRP A 342 19.24 10.88 -4.89
N GLY A 343 19.00 9.58 -4.63
CA GLY A 343 20.07 8.58 -4.50
C GLY A 343 20.94 8.46 -5.74
N THR A 344 20.31 8.49 -6.93
CA THR A 344 21.03 8.48 -8.21
C THR A 344 21.93 9.72 -8.37
N LEU A 345 21.41 10.90 -8.05
CA LEU A 345 22.20 12.14 -8.10
C LEU A 345 23.28 12.19 -7.01
N ALA A 346 22.99 11.61 -5.84
CA ALA A 346 23.93 11.55 -4.72
C ALA A 346 25.21 10.78 -5.07
N VAL A 347 25.15 9.77 -5.93
CA VAL A 347 26.35 9.10 -6.47
C VAL A 347 27.24 10.13 -7.17
N GLY A 348 26.68 10.95 -8.06
CA GLY A 348 27.43 11.98 -8.77
C GLY A 348 28.03 13.05 -7.87
N LEU A 349 27.44 13.28 -6.70
CA LEU A 349 27.89 14.26 -5.71
C LEU A 349 28.88 13.67 -4.70
N LEU A 350 28.59 12.50 -4.15
CA LEU A 350 29.17 11.98 -2.92
C LEU A 350 30.00 10.70 -3.11
N ALA A 351 30.13 10.18 -4.33
CA ALA A 351 30.99 9.01 -4.57
C ALA A 351 32.43 9.31 -4.13
N ASN A 352 32.96 8.42 -3.27
CA ASN A 352 34.28 8.52 -2.69
C ASN A 352 35.23 7.60 -3.45
N PRO A 353 36.35 8.12 -4.02
CA PRO A 353 37.35 7.30 -4.70
C PRO A 353 37.93 6.14 -3.86
N ASP A 354 37.91 6.28 -2.53
CA ASP A 354 38.39 5.25 -1.61
C ASP A 354 37.29 4.21 -1.25
N ALA A 355 36.06 4.40 -1.70
CA ALA A 355 34.99 3.42 -1.55
C ALA A 355 35.17 2.24 -2.54
N PRO A 356 34.54 1.07 -2.31
CA PRO A 356 34.76 -0.12 -3.13
C PRO A 356 34.59 0.09 -4.64
N ALA A 357 33.63 0.93 -5.09
CA ALA A 357 33.44 1.24 -6.51
C ALA A 357 34.49 2.13 -7.12
N GLY A 358 35.29 2.84 -6.33
CA GLY A 358 36.37 3.71 -6.81
C GLY A 358 35.91 4.88 -7.68
N LEU A 359 34.68 5.37 -7.51
CA LEU A 359 34.07 6.40 -8.33
C LEU A 359 34.38 7.81 -7.80
N GLU A 360 34.51 8.76 -8.72
CA GLU A 360 34.91 10.14 -8.45
C GLU A 360 33.71 11.10 -8.40
N GLY A 361 33.17 11.34 -7.23
CA GLY A 361 32.08 12.29 -6.99
C GLY A 361 32.57 13.75 -6.98
N LEU A 362 31.62 14.67 -7.26
CA LEU A 362 31.89 16.10 -7.36
C LEU A 362 32.57 16.66 -6.11
N PHE A 363 32.16 16.27 -4.91
CA PHE A 363 32.68 16.84 -3.66
C PHE A 363 34.07 16.33 -3.30
N TYR A 364 34.55 15.25 -3.89
CA TYR A 364 35.88 14.71 -3.70
C TYR A 364 36.89 15.21 -4.75
N THR A 365 36.45 15.36 -6.01
CA THR A 365 37.36 15.63 -7.13
C THR A 365 37.11 16.97 -7.83
N GLY A 366 35.97 17.63 -7.56
CA GLY A 366 35.57 18.84 -8.28
C GLY A 366 35.07 18.59 -9.71
N SER A 367 34.99 17.32 -10.15
CA SER A 367 34.55 16.95 -11.50
C SER A 367 33.03 16.79 -11.60
N PHE A 368 32.42 17.48 -12.56
CA PHE A 368 31.01 17.33 -12.89
C PHE A 368 30.71 16.13 -13.79
N LYS A 369 31.69 15.35 -14.21
CA LYS A 369 31.53 14.28 -15.19
C LYS A 369 30.52 13.23 -14.71
N LEU A 370 30.73 12.64 -13.53
CA LEU A 370 29.87 11.62 -12.99
C LEU A 370 28.46 12.17 -12.72
N LEU A 371 28.33 13.35 -12.11
CA LEU A 371 27.05 14.00 -11.89
C LEU A 371 26.29 14.26 -13.20
N GLY A 372 26.96 14.63 -14.26
CA GLY A 372 26.37 14.80 -15.60
C GLY A 372 25.81 13.48 -16.15
N ILE A 373 26.59 12.40 -16.01
CA ILE A 373 26.17 11.05 -16.44
C ILE A 373 24.96 10.59 -15.63
N GLN A 374 24.98 10.73 -14.30
CA GLN A 374 23.87 10.37 -13.41
C GLN A 374 22.61 11.17 -13.75
N THR A 375 22.75 12.47 -14.04
CA THR A 375 21.62 13.33 -14.44
C THR A 375 21.02 12.89 -15.78
N LEU A 376 21.86 12.57 -16.75
CA LEU A 376 21.41 12.09 -18.06
C LEU A 376 20.67 10.74 -17.92
N GLY A 377 21.28 9.79 -17.18
CA GLY A 377 20.73 8.45 -17.00
C GLY A 377 19.36 8.47 -16.30
N ILE A 378 19.25 9.15 -15.14
CA ILE A 378 17.96 9.23 -14.45
C ILE A 378 16.88 9.92 -15.28
N THR A 379 17.26 10.97 -16.04
CA THR A 379 16.32 11.66 -16.93
C THR A 379 15.81 10.74 -18.04
N ALA A 380 16.69 9.95 -18.65
CA ALA A 380 16.32 9.00 -19.69
C ALA A 380 15.39 7.88 -19.18
N ILE A 381 15.72 7.30 -18.01
CA ILE A 381 14.92 6.28 -17.35
C ILE A 381 13.52 6.81 -17.01
N LEU A 382 13.46 8.00 -16.40
CA LEU A 382 12.18 8.64 -16.07
C LEU A 382 11.36 8.96 -17.32
N ALA A 383 11.99 9.46 -18.39
CA ALA A 383 11.29 9.76 -19.64
C ALA A 383 10.73 8.49 -20.31
N TRP A 384 11.51 7.43 -20.39
CA TRP A 384 11.08 6.13 -20.90
C TRP A 384 9.87 5.60 -20.13
N THR A 385 9.99 5.54 -18.81
CA THR A 385 8.95 5.02 -17.93
C THR A 385 7.70 5.89 -17.97
N ALA A 386 7.85 7.21 -17.93
CA ALA A 386 6.71 8.12 -17.99
C ALA A 386 5.90 7.97 -19.28
N VAL A 387 6.57 7.88 -20.42
CA VAL A 387 5.90 7.71 -21.74
C VAL A 387 5.20 6.37 -21.82
N THR A 388 5.91 5.28 -21.56
CA THR A 388 5.39 3.92 -21.70
C THR A 388 4.25 3.63 -20.73
N MET A 389 4.38 4.05 -19.47
CA MET A 389 3.34 3.84 -18.46
C MET A 389 2.14 4.77 -18.63
N THR A 390 2.34 6.00 -19.12
CA THR A 390 1.20 6.85 -19.49
C THR A 390 0.36 6.21 -20.59
N ILE A 391 0.99 5.70 -21.64
CA ILE A 391 0.31 4.98 -22.73
C ILE A 391 -0.41 3.76 -22.17
N THR A 392 0.25 2.96 -21.35
CA THR A 392 -0.31 1.76 -20.71
C THR A 392 -1.57 2.09 -19.91
N PHE A 393 -1.50 3.06 -19.00
CA PHE A 393 -2.67 3.46 -18.20
C PHE A 393 -3.79 4.08 -19.04
N LEU A 394 -3.49 4.80 -20.10
CA LEU A 394 -4.51 5.31 -21.03
C LEU A 394 -5.23 4.16 -21.76
N ILE A 395 -4.52 3.15 -22.20
CA ILE A 395 -5.10 1.96 -22.83
C ILE A 395 -6.00 1.23 -21.83
N ILE A 396 -5.49 0.94 -20.61
CA ILE A 396 -6.26 0.29 -19.54
C ILE A 396 -7.54 1.10 -19.23
N LYS A 397 -7.40 2.41 -19.08
CA LYS A 397 -8.54 3.31 -18.76
C LYS A 397 -9.62 3.29 -19.84
N LYS A 398 -9.23 3.16 -21.10
CA LYS A 398 -10.17 3.14 -22.25
C LYS A 398 -10.78 1.75 -22.53
N THR A 399 -10.15 0.68 -22.08
CA THR A 399 -10.58 -0.70 -22.35
C THR A 399 -11.32 -1.29 -21.16
N VAL A 400 -10.60 -1.72 -20.11
CA VAL A 400 -11.17 -2.39 -18.94
C VAL A 400 -11.58 -1.41 -17.82
N GLY A 401 -11.13 -0.16 -17.92
CA GLY A 401 -11.34 0.86 -16.92
C GLY A 401 -10.35 0.76 -15.75
N LEU A 402 -9.79 1.87 -15.30
CA LEU A 402 -8.74 1.89 -14.28
C LEU A 402 -9.28 1.81 -12.85
N ARG A 403 -10.43 2.48 -12.60
CA ARG A 403 -11.01 2.66 -11.27
C ARG A 403 -12.27 1.82 -11.07
N VAL A 404 -12.47 1.34 -9.86
CA VAL A 404 -13.72 0.70 -9.42
C VAL A 404 -14.85 1.71 -9.32
N SER A 405 -16.10 1.25 -9.25
CA SER A 405 -17.27 2.13 -9.00
C SER A 405 -17.25 2.72 -7.58
N LYS A 406 -18.04 3.76 -7.35
CA LYS A 406 -18.15 4.37 -6.02
C LYS A 406 -18.70 3.40 -4.98
N GLU A 407 -19.64 2.58 -5.38
CA GLU A 407 -20.28 1.57 -4.53
C GLU A 407 -19.27 0.52 -4.10
N GLU A 408 -18.41 0.05 -5.00
CA GLU A 408 -17.34 -0.91 -4.72
C GLU A 408 -16.29 -0.30 -3.78
N GLU A 409 -15.86 0.95 -4.04
CA GLU A 409 -14.89 1.63 -3.18
C GLU A 409 -15.43 1.87 -1.75
N ILE A 410 -16.74 2.17 -1.60
CA ILE A 410 -17.38 2.32 -0.30
C ILE A 410 -17.45 0.96 0.43
N LYS A 411 -17.85 -0.09 -0.28
CA LYS A 411 -18.00 -1.44 0.28
C LYS A 411 -16.65 -2.05 0.66
N GLY A 412 -15.62 -1.82 -0.14
CA GLY A 412 -14.28 -2.40 -0.01
C GLY A 412 -14.00 -3.47 -1.05
N LEU A 413 -12.72 -3.55 -1.46
CA LEU A 413 -12.31 -4.39 -2.58
C LEU A 413 -12.17 -5.86 -2.20
N ASP A 414 -12.02 -6.20 -0.93
CA ASP A 414 -12.02 -7.58 -0.46
C ASP A 414 -13.30 -8.30 -0.87
N SER A 415 -14.44 -7.68 -0.60
CA SER A 415 -15.73 -8.28 -0.91
C SER A 415 -16.14 -8.12 -2.37
N THR A 416 -15.75 -7.05 -3.03
CA THR A 416 -16.25 -6.74 -4.38
C THR A 416 -15.41 -7.35 -5.49
N GLU A 417 -14.10 -7.43 -5.32
CA GLU A 417 -13.17 -7.99 -6.31
C GLU A 417 -12.86 -9.48 -6.03
N HIS A 418 -12.91 -9.92 -4.75
CA HIS A 418 -12.48 -11.27 -4.37
C HIS A 418 -13.57 -12.10 -3.68
N GLY A 419 -14.75 -11.53 -3.36
CA GLY A 419 -15.79 -12.22 -2.61
C GLY A 419 -15.40 -12.55 -1.17
N LEU A 420 -14.34 -11.91 -0.64
CA LEU A 420 -13.84 -12.13 0.71
C LEU A 420 -14.61 -11.25 1.69
N ALA A 421 -15.29 -11.85 2.66
CA ALA A 421 -16.07 -11.11 3.65
C ALA A 421 -15.19 -10.22 4.53
N SER A 422 -14.06 -10.74 4.98
CA SER A 422 -13.04 -10.02 5.72
C SER A 422 -11.71 -10.78 5.66
N ALA A 423 -10.61 -10.04 5.54
CA ALA A 423 -9.27 -10.60 5.73
C ALA A 423 -8.97 -10.89 7.23
N TYR A 424 -9.81 -10.41 8.14
CA TYR A 424 -9.69 -10.52 9.60
C TYR A 424 -10.93 -11.19 10.20
N ALA A 425 -11.26 -12.40 9.73
CA ALA A 425 -12.48 -13.11 10.10
C ALA A 425 -12.68 -13.25 11.62
N ASP A 426 -11.61 -13.47 12.38
CA ASP A 426 -11.68 -13.69 13.82
C ASP A 426 -11.85 -12.40 14.65
N PHE A 427 -11.69 -11.23 14.05
CA PHE A 427 -11.96 -9.93 14.71
C PHE A 427 -13.41 -9.46 14.60
N LEU A 428 -14.17 -10.06 13.73
CA LEU A 428 -15.62 -9.96 13.75
C LEU A 428 -16.12 -11.16 14.53
N PRO A 429 -17.13 -11.02 15.46
CA PRO A 429 -17.76 -12.19 16.05
C PRO A 429 -18.31 -13.04 14.90
N ALA A 430 -17.53 -13.98 14.43
CA ALA A 430 -18.02 -15.04 13.57
C ALA A 430 -18.98 -15.83 14.45
N VAL A 431 -20.28 -15.60 14.27
CA VAL A 431 -21.25 -16.61 14.66
C VAL A 431 -21.02 -17.72 13.66
N GLU A 432 -20.05 -18.58 13.97
CA GLU A 432 -19.95 -19.87 13.30
C GLU A 432 -21.28 -20.57 13.51
N SER A 433 -22.06 -20.65 12.45
CA SER A 433 -23.06 -21.70 12.34
C SER A 433 -22.31 -23.01 12.02
N LEU A 434 -21.42 -23.43 12.91
CA LEU A 434 -20.95 -24.79 12.91
C LEU A 434 -22.18 -25.63 13.28
N ASP A 435 -22.65 -26.37 12.29
CA ASP A 435 -23.59 -27.45 12.51
C ASP A 435 -22.91 -28.51 13.37
N TYR A 436 -23.07 -28.39 14.69
CA TYR A 436 -22.53 -29.36 15.65
C TYR A 436 -23.32 -30.66 15.69
N GLY A 437 -24.11 -30.93 14.64
CA GLY A 437 -24.82 -32.21 14.52
C GLY A 437 -25.88 -32.46 15.60
N TYR A 438 -26.41 -31.41 16.20
CA TYR A 438 -27.61 -31.54 17.00
C TYR A 438 -28.82 -31.62 16.04
N GLU A 439 -29.21 -32.86 15.73
CA GLU A 439 -30.53 -33.17 15.15
C GLU A 439 -31.60 -32.77 16.15
N GLU A 440 -32.01 -31.52 16.11
CA GLU A 440 -33.39 -31.11 16.36
C GLU A 440 -33.61 -29.78 15.65
N ALA A 441 -33.84 -29.86 14.35
CA ALA A 441 -34.50 -28.78 13.64
C ALA A 441 -35.88 -28.62 14.24
N VAL A 442 -36.05 -27.71 15.18
CA VAL A 442 -37.37 -27.17 15.48
C VAL A 442 -37.84 -26.50 14.21
N ASN A 443 -38.67 -27.19 13.46
CA ASN A 443 -39.43 -26.62 12.36
C ASN A 443 -40.36 -25.53 12.94
N VAL A 444 -39.84 -24.29 13.02
CA VAL A 444 -40.68 -23.12 13.22
C VAL A 444 -41.23 -22.71 11.86
N THR A 445 -42.06 -23.57 11.31
CA THR A 445 -43.04 -23.21 10.28
C THR A 445 -44.35 -22.99 11.01
N GLY A 446 -44.56 -21.78 11.48
CA GLY A 446 -45.84 -21.39 12.04
C GLY A 446 -45.84 -19.92 12.36
N ASP A 447 -46.68 -19.14 11.71
CA ASP A 447 -47.10 -17.86 12.25
C ASP A 447 -47.61 -18.12 13.67
N VAL A 448 -46.94 -17.49 14.65
CA VAL A 448 -47.44 -17.51 16.03
C VAL A 448 -48.82 -16.82 16.00
N PRO A 449 -49.93 -17.50 16.36
CA PRO A 449 -51.21 -16.86 16.34
C PRO A 449 -51.22 -15.61 17.21
N VAL A 450 -51.80 -14.52 16.73
CA VAL A 450 -51.88 -13.23 17.47
C VAL A 450 -52.44 -13.41 18.88
N ALA A 451 -53.24 -14.44 19.10
CA ALA A 451 -53.79 -14.82 20.39
C ALA A 451 -52.76 -15.36 21.39
N GLU A 452 -51.59 -15.83 20.93
CA GLU A 452 -50.51 -16.33 21.79
C GLU A 452 -49.42 -15.27 22.00
N ALA A 453 -49.52 -14.11 21.34
CA ALA A 453 -48.59 -12.99 21.57
C ALA A 453 -48.81 -12.45 23.01
N VAL A 454 -47.73 -12.43 23.78
CA VAL A 454 -47.73 -11.86 25.14
C VAL A 454 -48.04 -10.36 25.04
N THR A 455 -49.19 -9.97 25.55
CA THR A 455 -49.60 -8.55 25.63
C THR A 455 -48.74 -7.85 26.68
N VAL A 456 -47.81 -7.03 26.27
CA VAL A 456 -47.09 -6.14 27.18
C VAL A 456 -48.04 -5.04 27.61
N LYS A 457 -48.50 -5.08 28.86
CA LYS A 457 -49.25 -3.96 29.45
C LYS A 457 -48.33 -2.77 29.51
N LYS A 458 -48.65 -1.69 28.77
CA LYS A 458 -48.01 -0.40 28.90
C LYS A 458 -48.20 0.08 30.35
N MET A 459 -47.13 0.24 31.13
CA MET A 459 -47.23 0.91 32.41
C MET A 459 -47.68 2.36 32.17
N PRO A 460 -48.57 2.94 32.98
CA PRO A 460 -48.92 4.34 32.85
C PRO A 460 -47.63 5.17 32.98
N SER A 461 -47.34 6.01 31.99
CA SER A 461 -46.29 7.04 32.14
C SER A 461 -46.75 7.96 33.28
N PHE A 462 -45.93 8.18 34.29
CA PHE A 462 -46.13 9.26 35.21
C PHE A 462 -46.00 10.55 34.41
N ASP A 463 -47.12 11.20 34.14
CA ASP A 463 -47.17 12.51 33.48
C ASP A 463 -46.96 13.56 34.59
N ASP A 464 -45.72 13.86 34.90
CA ASP A 464 -45.31 14.88 35.86
C ASP A 464 -45.07 16.25 35.18
N GLY A 465 -45.45 16.39 33.88
CA GLY A 465 -45.30 17.60 33.11
C GLY A 465 -43.84 17.87 32.64
N ALA A 466 -42.92 16.96 32.93
CA ALA A 466 -41.53 17.05 32.43
C ALA A 466 -41.46 16.77 30.93
N PRO A 467 -40.49 17.41 30.21
CA PRO A 467 -40.27 17.14 28.77
C PRO A 467 -39.97 15.65 28.55
N LYS A 468 -40.73 15.03 27.65
CA LYS A 468 -40.57 13.60 27.35
C LYS A 468 -39.20 13.30 26.73
N LEU A 469 -38.51 12.31 27.29
CA LEU A 469 -37.24 11.79 26.76
C LEU A 469 -37.54 10.58 25.87
N THR A 470 -37.02 10.57 24.66
CA THR A 470 -37.23 9.47 23.71
C THR A 470 -35.95 9.01 23.07
N LYS A 471 -35.65 7.70 23.14
CA LYS A 471 -34.57 7.09 22.37
C LYS A 471 -35.09 6.64 21.01
N VAL A 472 -34.41 7.05 19.96
CA VAL A 472 -34.59 6.60 18.59
C VAL A 472 -33.39 5.74 18.20
N GLU A 473 -33.62 4.46 18.00
CA GLU A 473 -32.61 3.51 17.52
C GLU A 473 -32.83 3.26 16.04
N ILE A 474 -31.80 3.47 15.23
CA ILE A 474 -31.85 3.34 13.78
C ILE A 474 -30.84 2.28 13.35
N ILE A 475 -31.32 1.17 12.80
CA ILE A 475 -30.45 0.16 12.19
C ILE A 475 -30.47 0.35 10.68
N CYS A 476 -29.31 0.63 10.08
CA CYS A 476 -29.19 0.91 8.65
C CYS A 476 -27.98 0.23 7.99
N LYS A 477 -27.89 0.33 6.67
CA LYS A 477 -26.70 -0.08 5.92
C LYS A 477 -25.52 0.85 6.23
N GLU A 478 -24.32 0.30 6.40
CA GLU A 478 -23.10 1.08 6.64
C GLU A 478 -22.86 2.14 5.55
N SER A 479 -23.15 1.83 4.29
CA SER A 479 -23.02 2.76 3.16
C SER A 479 -23.92 4.00 3.23
N ARG A 480 -24.95 3.99 4.10
CA ARG A 480 -25.88 5.10 4.30
C ARG A 480 -25.63 5.89 5.60
N PHE A 481 -24.72 5.41 6.43
CA PHE A 481 -24.47 6.01 7.74
C PHE A 481 -24.00 7.47 7.66
N GLU A 482 -23.03 7.79 6.81
CA GLU A 482 -22.52 9.17 6.70
C GLU A 482 -23.58 10.17 6.22
N ALA A 483 -24.44 9.74 5.30
CA ALA A 483 -25.56 10.55 4.86
C ALA A 483 -26.60 10.77 5.98
N LEU A 484 -26.90 9.69 6.76
CA LEU A 484 -27.77 9.77 7.92
C LEU A 484 -27.20 10.71 8.98
N LYS A 485 -25.95 10.58 9.34
CA LYS A 485 -25.24 11.43 10.31
C LYS A 485 -25.32 12.89 9.93
N THR A 486 -25.02 13.22 8.68
CA THR A 486 -25.10 14.62 8.18
C THR A 486 -26.50 15.17 8.30
N ALA A 487 -27.51 14.41 7.87
CA ALA A 487 -28.90 14.86 7.93
C ALA A 487 -29.41 15.00 9.36
N MET A 488 -28.97 14.16 10.30
CA MET A 488 -29.30 14.31 11.72
C MET A 488 -28.69 15.57 12.33
N MET A 489 -27.44 15.89 12.00
CA MET A 489 -26.80 17.15 12.43
C MET A 489 -27.54 18.39 11.89
N GLU A 490 -28.03 18.34 10.65
CA GLU A 490 -28.80 19.43 10.05
C GLU A 490 -30.12 19.75 10.78
N ILE A 491 -30.74 18.75 11.40
CA ILE A 491 -31.96 18.94 12.20
C ILE A 491 -31.68 19.21 13.70
N GLY A 492 -30.40 19.44 14.06
CA GLY A 492 -30.01 19.84 15.42
C GLY A 492 -29.71 18.68 16.38
N ILE A 493 -29.46 17.46 15.87
CA ILE A 493 -28.96 16.36 16.69
C ILE A 493 -27.45 16.54 16.90
N THR A 494 -27.03 16.76 18.14
CA THR A 494 -25.63 16.99 18.54
C THR A 494 -24.91 15.74 19.02
N GLY A 495 -25.66 14.74 19.56
CA GLY A 495 -25.11 13.51 20.12
C GLY A 495 -25.73 12.25 19.51
N MET A 496 -24.89 11.29 19.09
CA MET A 496 -25.29 9.97 18.60
C MET A 496 -24.30 8.92 19.09
N THR A 497 -24.81 7.78 19.54
CA THR A 497 -23.98 6.59 19.81
C THR A 497 -24.07 5.65 18.62
N VAL A 498 -22.93 5.18 18.13
CA VAL A 498 -22.84 4.37 16.90
C VAL A 498 -22.18 3.04 17.23
N SER A 499 -22.85 1.95 16.84
CA SER A 499 -22.35 0.59 17.01
C SER A 499 -22.44 -0.19 15.70
N HIS A 500 -21.43 -1.01 15.41
CA HIS A 500 -21.51 -1.96 14.32
C HIS A 500 -22.23 -3.21 14.80
N VAL A 501 -23.24 -3.64 14.06
CA VAL A 501 -24.06 -4.80 14.40
C VAL A 501 -24.22 -5.72 13.19
N LEU A 502 -24.45 -7.00 13.44
CA LEU A 502 -24.75 -7.98 12.41
C LEU A 502 -26.26 -8.24 12.36
N GLY A 503 -26.86 -8.07 11.20
CA GLY A 503 -28.28 -8.30 10.98
C GLY A 503 -28.54 -9.61 10.25
N CYS A 504 -29.43 -10.46 10.80
CA CYS A 504 -29.96 -11.63 10.14
C CYS A 504 -31.42 -11.35 9.72
N GLY A 505 -31.79 -11.74 8.51
CA GLY A 505 -33.16 -11.53 8.02
C GLY A 505 -33.37 -12.08 6.61
N VAL A 506 -34.51 -11.69 6.01
CA VAL A 506 -34.92 -12.14 4.66
C VAL A 506 -33.92 -11.73 3.57
N GLN A 507 -33.12 -10.68 3.82
CA GLN A 507 -32.04 -10.28 2.92
C GLN A 507 -30.89 -11.28 3.07
N LYS A 508 -30.75 -12.21 2.12
CA LYS A 508 -29.61 -13.12 2.02
C LYS A 508 -28.46 -12.40 1.33
N GLY A 509 -27.22 -12.61 1.82
CA GLY A 509 -26.00 -12.21 1.12
C GLY A 509 -25.84 -12.99 -0.19
N LYS A 510 -24.96 -12.52 -1.10
CA LYS A 510 -24.56 -13.34 -2.25
C LYS A 510 -23.79 -14.55 -1.73
N PRO A 511 -23.95 -15.74 -2.34
CA PRO A 511 -23.18 -16.90 -1.92
C PRO A 511 -21.68 -16.60 -2.09
N GLU A 512 -20.92 -16.81 -1.04
CA GLU A 512 -19.48 -16.71 -1.01
C GLU A 512 -18.87 -18.11 -1.10
N TYR A 513 -17.69 -18.22 -1.70
CA TYR A 513 -16.99 -19.50 -1.80
C TYR A 513 -15.61 -19.38 -1.13
N TYR A 514 -15.36 -20.27 -0.19
CA TYR A 514 -14.04 -20.45 0.40
C TYR A 514 -13.48 -21.82 0.02
N ARG A 515 -12.37 -21.85 -0.70
CA ARG A 515 -11.73 -23.08 -1.22
C ARG A 515 -12.70 -24.01 -1.97
N GLY A 516 -13.65 -23.44 -2.72
CA GLY A 516 -14.65 -24.17 -3.49
C GLY A 516 -15.88 -24.60 -2.68
N VAL A 517 -15.94 -24.35 -1.39
CA VAL A 517 -17.10 -24.59 -0.53
C VAL A 517 -17.94 -23.32 -0.46
N GLN A 518 -19.25 -23.44 -0.73
CA GLN A 518 -20.18 -22.32 -0.61
C GLN A 518 -20.37 -21.97 0.87
N VAL A 519 -20.13 -20.71 1.22
CA VAL A 519 -20.41 -20.15 2.55
C VAL A 519 -21.70 -19.34 2.47
N GLU A 520 -22.69 -19.68 3.27
CA GLU A 520 -23.91 -18.89 3.37
C GLU A 520 -23.67 -17.67 4.27
N ALA A 521 -23.67 -16.48 3.68
CA ALA A 521 -23.63 -15.22 4.44
C ALA A 521 -25.00 -14.94 5.05
N ASN A 522 -25.27 -15.51 6.22
CA ASN A 522 -26.53 -15.34 6.95
C ASN A 522 -26.57 -14.04 7.77
N LEU A 523 -25.42 -13.41 8.01
CA LEU A 523 -25.27 -12.18 8.78
C LEU A 523 -24.70 -11.07 7.88
N LEU A 524 -25.38 -9.93 7.85
CA LEU A 524 -24.97 -8.76 7.07
C LEU A 524 -24.52 -7.65 8.01
N PRO A 525 -23.39 -6.96 7.72
CA PRO A 525 -22.96 -5.82 8.51
C PRO A 525 -23.97 -4.68 8.40
N LYS A 526 -24.31 -4.11 9.55
CA LYS A 526 -25.21 -2.97 9.72
C LYS A 526 -24.61 -2.00 10.73
N VAL A 527 -25.12 -0.78 10.73
CA VAL A 527 -24.80 0.23 11.74
C VAL A 527 -26.09 0.48 12.54
N GLN A 528 -25.96 0.44 13.87
CA GLN A 528 -26.97 0.89 14.81
C GLN A 528 -26.60 2.28 15.29
N VAL A 529 -27.53 3.20 15.20
CA VAL A 529 -27.38 4.59 15.64
C VAL A 529 -28.44 4.84 16.72
N ASP A 530 -27.97 5.16 17.92
CA ASP A 530 -28.81 5.49 19.07
C ASP A 530 -28.79 7.00 19.30
N ILE A 531 -29.96 7.60 19.34
CA ILE A 531 -30.18 9.04 19.55
C ILE A 531 -31.19 9.22 20.65
N VAL A 532 -30.88 10.01 21.67
CA VAL A 532 -31.85 10.41 22.70
C VAL A 532 -32.24 11.85 22.43
N VAL A 533 -33.52 12.12 22.29
CA VAL A 533 -34.07 13.45 21.98
C VAL A 533 -35.11 13.89 22.99
N SER A 534 -35.19 15.20 23.16
CA SER A 534 -36.22 15.88 23.93
C SER A 534 -36.72 17.14 23.20
N LYS A 535 -35.80 18.02 22.74
CA LYS A 535 -36.14 19.25 21.99
C LYS A 535 -36.52 18.97 20.55
N VAL A 536 -35.78 18.13 19.88
CA VAL A 536 -36.06 17.78 18.48
C VAL A 536 -37.25 16.84 18.45
N PRO A 537 -38.31 17.17 17.67
CA PRO A 537 -39.46 16.28 17.60
C PRO A 537 -39.07 14.90 17.04
N VAL A 538 -39.47 13.82 17.73
CA VAL A 538 -39.19 12.44 17.32
C VAL A 538 -39.65 12.19 15.88
N ARG A 539 -40.76 12.79 15.46
CA ARG A 539 -41.28 12.66 14.10
C ARG A 539 -40.31 13.25 13.05
N SER A 540 -39.63 14.36 13.36
CA SER A 540 -38.61 14.95 12.48
C SER A 540 -37.42 14.03 12.30
N VAL A 541 -36.96 13.39 13.38
CA VAL A 541 -35.88 12.39 13.32
C VAL A 541 -36.28 11.21 12.43
N ILE A 542 -37.50 10.66 12.62
CA ILE A 542 -38.00 9.53 11.84
C ILE A 542 -38.10 9.88 10.34
N GLU A 543 -38.74 11.02 10.00
CA GLU A 543 -38.91 11.40 8.60
C GLU A 543 -37.60 11.73 7.91
N THR A 544 -36.66 12.37 8.61
CA THR A 544 -35.30 12.60 8.10
C THR A 544 -34.58 11.28 7.84
N ALA A 545 -34.60 10.36 8.80
CA ALA A 545 -34.01 9.03 8.63
C ALA A 545 -34.63 8.29 7.45
N LYS A 546 -35.95 8.24 7.35
CA LYS A 546 -36.67 7.62 6.22
C LYS A 546 -36.25 8.22 4.89
N LYS A 547 -36.19 9.55 4.78
CA LYS A 547 -35.80 10.25 3.54
C LYS A 547 -34.41 9.85 3.07
N VAL A 548 -33.45 9.74 3.99
CA VAL A 548 -32.05 9.43 3.67
C VAL A 548 -31.83 7.94 3.41
N LEU A 549 -32.49 7.07 4.20
CA LEU A 549 -32.24 5.64 4.16
C LEU A 549 -33.04 4.90 3.08
N TYR A 550 -34.14 5.47 2.61
CA TYR A 550 -35.05 4.83 1.64
C TYR A 550 -34.35 4.58 0.29
N THR A 551 -34.35 3.34 -0.16
CA THR A 551 -33.89 2.91 -1.49
C THR A 551 -34.96 2.15 -2.25
N GLY A 552 -36.09 1.82 -1.63
CA GLY A 552 -37.14 1.01 -2.22
C GLY A 552 -36.86 -0.50 -2.23
N HIS A 553 -35.77 -0.92 -1.59
CA HIS A 553 -35.35 -2.33 -1.54
C HIS A 553 -35.33 -2.89 -0.11
N ILE A 554 -35.54 -4.19 0.00
CA ILE A 554 -35.40 -4.90 1.29
C ILE A 554 -34.00 -4.63 1.87
N GLY A 555 -33.94 -4.30 3.16
CA GLY A 555 -32.71 -4.05 3.89
C GLY A 555 -32.36 -2.58 4.10
N ASP A 556 -33.26 -1.62 3.81
CA ASP A 556 -33.07 -0.19 4.06
C ASP A 556 -32.90 0.14 5.54
N GLY A 557 -33.40 -0.70 6.42
CA GLY A 557 -33.21 -0.56 7.85
C GLY A 557 -34.53 -0.60 8.63
N LYS A 558 -34.41 -0.39 9.94
CA LYS A 558 -35.54 -0.28 10.87
C LYS A 558 -35.29 0.84 11.86
N ILE A 559 -36.35 1.48 12.31
CA ILE A 559 -36.31 2.53 13.32
C ILE A 559 -37.17 2.07 14.49
N PHE A 560 -36.57 2.02 15.68
CA PHE A 560 -37.23 1.70 16.92
C PHE A 560 -37.33 2.94 17.78
N VAL A 561 -38.41 3.09 18.51
CA VAL A 561 -38.65 4.25 19.36
C VAL A 561 -38.98 3.77 20.75
N TYR A 562 -38.21 4.23 21.74
CA TYR A 562 -38.37 3.83 23.14
C TYR A 562 -38.59 5.05 24.03
N ASP A 563 -39.44 4.92 25.04
CA ASP A 563 -39.48 5.89 26.11
C ASP A 563 -38.26 5.70 27.00
N VAL A 564 -37.60 6.81 27.36
CA VAL A 564 -36.43 6.82 28.24
C VAL A 564 -36.89 7.34 29.61
N GLU A 565 -36.70 6.53 30.64
CA GLU A 565 -37.17 6.86 31.99
C GLU A 565 -36.34 8.02 32.56
N ASN A 566 -35.01 8.00 32.40
CA ASN A 566 -34.11 9.05 32.86
C ASN A 566 -32.79 9.06 32.05
N VAL A 567 -32.12 10.18 32.04
CA VAL A 567 -30.75 10.36 31.52
C VAL A 567 -29.95 11.07 32.60
N VAL A 568 -28.74 10.60 32.87
CA VAL A 568 -27.84 11.20 33.86
C VAL A 568 -26.53 11.57 33.17
N LYS A 569 -26.12 12.83 33.30
CA LYS A 569 -24.84 13.34 32.78
C LYS A 569 -23.72 13.04 33.77
N VAL A 570 -22.84 12.12 33.43
CA VAL A 570 -21.78 11.62 34.33
C VAL A 570 -20.88 12.75 34.87
N ARG A 571 -20.57 13.75 34.03
CA ARG A 571 -19.66 14.86 34.41
C ARG A 571 -20.24 15.78 35.50
N THR A 572 -21.53 16.10 35.42
CA THR A 572 -22.17 17.11 36.24
C THR A 572 -23.20 16.56 37.22
N GLY A 573 -23.66 15.32 37.03
CA GLY A 573 -24.75 14.73 37.80
C GLY A 573 -26.14 15.26 37.44
N GLU A 574 -26.27 16.09 36.41
CA GLU A 574 -27.56 16.57 35.89
C GLU A 574 -28.41 15.40 35.42
N GLU A 575 -29.71 15.49 35.62
CA GLU A 575 -30.68 14.43 35.27
C GLU A 575 -31.76 14.94 34.32
N GLY A 576 -32.41 14.01 33.63
CA GLY A 576 -33.56 14.31 32.77
C GLY A 576 -33.22 15.20 31.58
N TYR A 577 -34.04 16.21 31.38
CA TYR A 577 -33.91 17.15 30.27
C TYR A 577 -32.58 17.91 30.24
N ASP A 578 -32.12 18.35 31.43
CA ASP A 578 -30.89 19.15 31.56
C ASP A 578 -29.64 18.33 31.24
N ALA A 579 -29.66 17.03 31.49
CA ALA A 579 -28.58 16.12 31.14
C ALA A 579 -28.33 16.01 29.61
N LEU A 580 -29.32 16.31 28.78
CA LEU A 580 -29.21 16.33 27.31
C LEU A 580 -28.75 17.69 26.74
N GLN A 581 -28.61 18.71 27.57
CA GLN A 581 -28.17 20.03 27.14
C GLN A 581 -26.64 20.09 27.19
N ASP A 582 -25.97 20.06 26.04
CA ASP A 582 -24.56 20.42 25.95
C ASP A 582 -24.50 21.95 25.80
N ILE A 583 -24.31 22.60 26.95
CA ILE A 583 -23.93 24.02 26.98
C ILE A 583 -22.41 24.00 27.10
N GLU A 584 -21.72 24.55 26.09
CA GLU A 584 -20.28 24.84 26.19
C GLU A 584 -20.01 25.89 27.27
#